data_80261c8cb8e5bff0ec3abcfa4bd15288
#
_entry.id   80261c8cb8e5bff0ec3abcfa4bd15288
#
_cell.length_a   1.000
_cell.length_b   1.000
_cell.length_c   1.000
_cell.angle_alpha   90.00
_cell.angle_beta   90.00
_cell.angle_gamma   90.00
#
_symmetry.space_group_name_H-M   'P 1'
#
loop_
_entity.id
_entity.type
_entity.pdbx_description
1 polymer ?
#
loop_
_entity_poly.entity_id
_entity_poly.type
_entity_poly.pdbx_seq_one_letter_code
_entity_poly.pdbx_strand_id
1 'polypeptide(L)'
;MKVKFLDKGVKKFGLLSGMLIFGLLLILIVFGLIYRYSTIYTYNFILLILVIVTILTILFYMSSFFSIMYIYKYKSANKIIGALAGSGIKTLLPLLIFLADIFKTKKDLIRKFYIDFNNIMVNALGRKYSPKNVLILLPHCLQYSECGYKITNNTNNCKRCGRCTIGDILKTAEGRRVEVRIVTGGTAARNIIKELRPRLILAVACERDLTSGIVDVGKIPVIGLINDRPNGPCYNTCINVDILKQRLDEILEP
;
A
#
# COMPACT_ATOMS: atom_id res chain seq x y z
N MET A 1 0.11 2.21 -22.07
CA MET A 1 0.73 3.25 -21.21
C MET A 1 0.96 2.82 -19.75
N LYS A 2 0.05 2.03 -19.12
CA LYS A 2 0.16 1.54 -17.73
C LYS A 2 1.42 0.68 -17.44
N VAL A 3 1.80 -0.22 -18.33
CA VAL A 3 2.94 -1.15 -18.16
C VAL A 3 4.29 -0.41 -18.03
N LYS A 4 4.50 0.63 -18.81
CA LYS A 4 5.76 1.41 -18.82
C LYS A 4 5.98 2.25 -17.55
N PHE A 5 4.89 2.63 -16.86
CA PHE A 5 4.93 3.41 -15.62
C PHE A 5 5.18 2.52 -14.40
N LEU A 6 4.60 1.30 -14.39
CA LEU A 6 4.87 0.27 -13.38
C LEU A 6 6.35 -0.15 -13.40
N ASP A 7 6.94 -0.32 -14.61
CA ASP A 7 8.35 -0.68 -14.78
C ASP A 7 9.28 0.38 -14.17
N LYS A 8 8.94 1.67 -14.27
CA LYS A 8 9.70 2.76 -13.62
C LYS A 8 9.65 2.71 -12.09
N GLY A 9 8.50 2.34 -11.51
CA GLY A 9 8.35 2.17 -10.04
C GLY A 9 9.18 1.02 -9.50
N VAL A 10 9.12 -0.12 -10.18
CA VAL A 10 9.91 -1.31 -9.86
C VAL A 10 11.41 -1.03 -9.94
N LYS A 11 11.86 -0.39 -11.02
CA LYS A 11 13.28 -0.02 -11.19
C LYS A 11 13.76 0.90 -10.08
N LYS A 12 12.96 1.92 -9.70
CA LYS A 12 13.33 2.83 -8.61
C LYS A 12 13.32 2.15 -7.24
N PHE A 13 12.33 1.28 -6.96
CA PHE A 13 12.32 0.46 -5.77
C PHE A 13 13.58 -0.42 -5.70
N GLY A 14 13.92 -1.11 -6.78
CA GLY A 14 15.11 -1.96 -6.87
C GLY A 14 16.40 -1.16 -6.64
N LEU A 15 16.53 0.02 -7.28
CA LEU A 15 17.69 0.89 -7.11
C LEU A 15 17.86 1.34 -5.66
N LEU A 16 16.82 1.85 -5.02
CA LEU A 16 16.87 2.35 -3.65
C LEU A 16 17.10 1.23 -2.64
N SER A 17 16.47 0.07 -2.82
CA SER A 17 16.73 -1.12 -1.99
C SER A 17 18.17 -1.63 -2.18
N GLY A 18 18.70 -1.63 -3.40
CA GLY A 18 20.08 -1.96 -3.70
C GLY A 18 21.09 -1.01 -3.03
N MET A 19 20.83 0.30 -3.08
CA MET A 19 21.65 1.30 -2.37
C MET A 19 21.65 1.08 -0.86
N LEU A 20 20.52 0.72 -0.27
CA LEU A 20 20.41 0.43 1.15
C LEU A 20 21.21 -0.81 1.53
N ILE A 21 21.06 -1.90 0.77
CA ILE A 21 21.83 -3.13 0.98
C ILE A 21 23.34 -2.85 0.83
N PHE A 22 23.73 -2.08 -0.19
CA PHE A 22 25.13 -1.68 -0.39
C PHE A 22 25.66 -0.84 0.78
N GLY A 23 24.85 0.11 1.30
CA GLY A 23 25.20 0.88 2.50
C GLY A 23 25.42 0.01 3.73
N LEU A 24 24.55 -1.00 3.95
CA LEU A 24 24.71 -1.96 5.04
C LEU A 24 25.97 -2.83 4.87
N LEU A 25 26.30 -3.24 3.65
CA LEU A 25 27.55 -3.96 3.37
C LEU A 25 28.79 -3.12 3.65
N LEU A 26 28.78 -1.82 3.31
CA LEU A 26 29.84 -0.88 3.65
C LEU A 26 30.03 -0.77 5.17
N ILE A 27 28.95 -0.63 5.92
CA ILE A 27 28.96 -0.60 7.40
C ILE A 27 29.59 -1.89 7.94
N LEU A 28 29.20 -3.04 7.40
CA LEU A 28 29.75 -4.35 7.78
C LEU A 28 31.27 -4.40 7.59
N ILE A 29 31.78 -3.93 6.45
CA ILE A 29 33.22 -3.89 6.15
C ILE A 29 33.95 -3.00 7.17
N VAL A 30 33.40 -1.80 7.45
CA VAL A 30 33.99 -0.87 8.42
C VAL A 30 34.08 -1.51 9.82
N PHE A 31 32.98 -2.10 10.30
CA PHE A 31 32.97 -2.79 11.59
C PHE A 31 33.91 -3.99 11.62
N GLY A 32 34.04 -4.75 10.55
CA GLY A 32 35.00 -5.85 10.43
C GLY A 32 36.43 -5.38 10.55
N LEU A 33 36.79 -4.24 9.92
CA LEU A 33 38.12 -3.64 10.04
C LEU A 33 38.40 -3.15 11.47
N ILE A 34 37.45 -2.45 12.10
CA ILE A 34 37.56 -2.00 13.48
C ILE A 34 37.75 -3.20 14.43
N TYR A 35 36.93 -4.27 14.25
CA TYR A 35 37.05 -5.51 15.03
C TYR A 35 38.46 -6.10 14.96
N ARG A 36 39.05 -6.18 13.76
CA ARG A 36 40.37 -6.76 13.53
C ARG A 36 41.50 -5.99 14.27
N TYR A 37 41.37 -4.66 14.39
CA TYR A 37 42.39 -3.80 14.99
C TYR A 37 42.13 -3.45 16.46
N SER A 38 41.05 -3.90 17.06
CA SER A 38 40.71 -3.62 18.48
C SER A 38 41.47 -4.59 19.40
N THR A 39 42.12 -4.04 20.45
CA THR A 39 42.88 -4.80 21.47
C THR A 39 42.08 -5.05 22.74
N ILE A 40 40.98 -4.36 22.96
CA ILE A 40 40.16 -4.46 24.19
C ILE A 40 39.09 -5.54 24.01
N TYR A 41 39.10 -6.58 24.83
CA TYR A 41 38.23 -7.75 24.73
C TYR A 41 36.74 -7.40 24.77
N THR A 42 36.29 -6.55 25.71
CA THR A 42 34.90 -6.11 25.82
C THR A 42 34.43 -5.33 24.60
N TYR A 43 35.30 -4.49 24.04
CA TYR A 43 35.04 -3.74 22.83
C TYR A 43 34.88 -4.64 21.62
N ASN A 44 35.78 -5.63 21.48
CA ASN A 44 35.70 -6.64 20.43
C ASN A 44 34.40 -7.46 20.51
N PHE A 45 33.95 -7.79 21.72
CA PHE A 45 32.69 -8.53 21.91
C PHE A 45 31.47 -7.71 21.45
N ILE A 46 31.40 -6.42 21.80
CA ILE A 46 30.34 -5.51 21.35
C ILE A 46 30.36 -5.38 19.82
N LEU A 47 31.56 -5.21 19.22
CA LEU A 47 31.71 -5.13 17.77
C LEU A 47 31.28 -6.43 17.09
N LEU A 48 31.59 -7.59 17.66
CA LEU A 48 31.14 -8.88 17.14
C LEU A 48 29.61 -8.97 17.10
N ILE A 49 28.94 -8.56 18.18
CA ILE A 49 27.46 -8.52 18.21
C ILE A 49 26.92 -7.59 17.11
N LEU A 50 27.49 -6.39 16.97
CA LEU A 50 27.07 -5.45 15.93
C LEU A 50 27.26 -6.02 14.52
N VAL A 51 28.37 -6.71 14.26
CA VAL A 51 28.61 -7.39 13.00
C VAL A 51 27.57 -8.48 12.74
N ILE A 52 27.27 -9.32 13.73
CA ILE A 52 26.26 -10.38 13.60
C ILE A 52 24.88 -9.76 13.30
N VAL A 53 24.46 -8.74 14.06
CA VAL A 53 23.18 -8.04 13.84
C VAL A 53 23.11 -7.44 12.44
N THR A 54 24.20 -6.84 11.97
CA THR A 54 24.29 -6.25 10.63
C THR A 54 24.15 -7.33 9.55
N ILE A 55 24.83 -8.47 9.70
CA ILE A 55 24.71 -9.61 8.77
C ILE A 55 23.25 -10.11 8.72
N LEU A 56 22.63 -10.34 9.89
CA LEU A 56 21.24 -10.80 9.95
C LEU A 56 20.27 -9.81 9.30
N THR A 57 20.50 -8.51 9.50
CA THR A 57 19.72 -7.44 8.89
C THR A 57 19.86 -7.44 7.37
N ILE A 58 21.10 -7.59 6.85
CA ILE A 58 21.35 -7.70 5.40
C ILE A 58 20.64 -8.93 4.83
N LEU A 59 20.79 -10.11 5.45
CA LEU A 59 20.13 -11.33 5.00
C LEU A 59 18.61 -11.20 5.00
N PHE A 60 18.04 -10.57 6.02
CA PHE A 60 16.62 -10.29 6.08
C PHE A 60 16.15 -9.39 4.93
N TYR A 61 16.83 -8.28 4.67
CA TYR A 61 16.44 -7.37 3.59
C TYR A 61 16.68 -7.98 2.20
N MET A 62 17.75 -8.76 2.01
CA MET A 62 17.98 -9.48 0.75
C MET A 62 16.85 -10.52 0.51
N SER A 63 16.54 -11.35 1.50
CA SER A 63 15.48 -12.35 1.36
C SER A 63 14.11 -11.70 1.12
N SER A 64 13.82 -10.59 1.80
CA SER A 64 12.60 -9.80 1.58
C SER A 64 12.55 -9.20 0.17
N PHE A 65 13.67 -8.65 -0.31
CA PHE A 65 13.75 -8.07 -1.66
C PHE A 65 13.48 -9.14 -2.73
N PHE A 66 14.13 -10.30 -2.65
CA PHE A 66 13.90 -11.40 -3.59
C PHE A 66 12.47 -11.93 -3.51
N SER A 67 11.89 -12.02 -2.31
CA SER A 67 10.50 -12.43 -2.10
C SER A 67 9.52 -11.46 -2.74
N ILE A 68 9.74 -10.15 -2.59
CA ILE A 68 8.92 -9.09 -3.21
C ILE A 68 9.00 -9.20 -4.74
N MET A 69 10.22 -9.33 -5.29
CA MET A 69 10.42 -9.44 -6.74
C MET A 69 9.79 -10.72 -7.31
N TYR A 70 9.91 -11.84 -6.60
CA TYR A 70 9.27 -13.11 -6.95
C TYR A 70 7.74 -12.97 -7.03
N ILE A 71 7.11 -12.45 -5.97
CA ILE A 71 5.66 -12.24 -5.93
C ILE A 71 5.20 -11.28 -7.01
N TYR A 72 5.96 -10.21 -7.23
CA TYR A 72 5.62 -9.24 -8.27
C TYR A 72 5.64 -9.86 -9.67
N LYS A 73 6.64 -10.72 -9.95
CA LYS A 73 6.79 -11.39 -11.25
C LYS A 73 5.75 -12.51 -11.45
N TYR A 74 5.60 -13.40 -10.47
CA TYR A 74 4.80 -14.63 -10.62
C TYR A 74 3.36 -14.51 -10.11
N LYS A 75 3.00 -13.39 -9.46
CA LYS A 75 1.66 -13.13 -8.90
C LYS A 75 1.17 -14.23 -7.93
N SER A 76 2.10 -14.99 -7.38
CA SER A 76 1.85 -16.10 -6.45
C SER A 76 2.70 -15.94 -5.20
N ALA A 77 2.17 -16.33 -4.06
CA ALA A 77 2.86 -16.24 -2.78
C ALA A 77 2.61 -17.50 -1.94
N ASN A 78 3.69 -18.20 -1.58
CA ASN A 78 3.64 -19.17 -0.50
C ASN A 78 3.61 -18.46 0.86
N LYS A 79 3.14 -19.14 1.91
CA LYS A 79 3.00 -18.55 3.25
C LYS A 79 4.30 -17.92 3.77
N ILE A 80 5.45 -18.57 3.56
CA ILE A 80 6.77 -18.07 4.00
C ILE A 80 7.20 -16.87 3.17
N ILE A 81 7.15 -16.98 1.84
CA ILE A 81 7.51 -15.92 0.90
C ILE A 81 6.62 -14.68 1.14
N GLY A 82 5.31 -14.91 1.34
CA GLY A 82 4.36 -13.84 1.66
C GLY A 82 4.65 -13.14 2.99
N ALA A 83 5.02 -13.89 4.03
CA ALA A 83 5.39 -13.34 5.33
C ALA A 83 6.67 -12.50 5.26
N LEU A 84 7.71 -13.01 4.59
CA LEU A 84 8.97 -12.29 4.39
C LEU A 84 8.76 -11.01 3.58
N ALA A 85 8.06 -11.10 2.46
CA ALA A 85 7.76 -9.95 1.62
C ALA A 85 6.90 -8.92 2.35
N GLY A 86 5.87 -9.35 3.07
CA GLY A 86 4.97 -8.48 3.84
C GLY A 86 5.67 -7.78 5.01
N SER A 87 6.57 -8.47 5.73
CA SER A 87 7.38 -7.87 6.79
C SER A 87 8.43 -6.92 6.20
N GLY A 88 9.12 -7.35 5.16
CA GLY A 88 10.15 -6.54 4.50
C GLY A 88 9.60 -5.25 3.89
N ILE A 89 8.47 -5.31 3.18
CA ILE A 89 7.91 -4.10 2.57
C ILE A 89 7.45 -3.08 3.62
N LYS A 90 6.93 -3.52 4.77
CA LYS A 90 6.51 -2.64 5.86
C LYS A 90 7.69 -1.88 6.49
N THR A 91 8.84 -2.54 6.63
CA THR A 91 10.06 -1.92 7.19
C THR A 91 10.83 -1.11 6.14
N LEU A 92 10.84 -1.56 4.88
CA LEU A 92 11.52 -0.86 3.79
C LEU A 92 10.77 0.41 3.34
N LEU A 93 9.44 0.41 3.35
CA LEU A 93 8.64 1.50 2.79
C LEU A 93 8.94 2.87 3.40
N PRO A 94 8.96 3.06 4.74
CA PRO A 94 9.30 4.35 5.35
C PRO A 94 10.71 4.81 4.96
N LEU A 95 11.66 3.86 4.95
CA LEU A 95 13.05 4.13 4.62
C LEU A 95 13.21 4.52 3.14
N LEU A 96 12.51 3.83 2.23
CA LEU A 96 12.53 4.15 0.81
C LEU A 96 11.86 5.50 0.51
N ILE A 97 10.79 5.87 1.23
CA ILE A 97 10.16 7.19 1.12
C ILE A 97 11.13 8.27 1.63
N PHE A 98 11.84 8.04 2.72
CA PHE A 98 12.87 8.94 3.25
C PHE A 98 14.03 9.13 2.26
N LEU A 99 14.57 8.03 1.73
CA LEU A 99 15.62 8.10 0.70
C LEU A 99 15.13 8.82 -0.57
N ALA A 100 13.88 8.59 -0.97
CA ALA A 100 13.29 9.28 -2.11
C ALA A 100 13.22 10.80 -1.90
N ASP A 101 13.10 11.25 -0.66
CA ASP A 101 13.12 12.67 -0.30
C ASP A 101 14.52 13.25 -0.48
N ILE A 102 15.52 12.57 0.08
CA ILE A 102 16.92 12.98 -0.04
C ILE A 102 17.33 13.08 -1.51
N PHE A 103 17.01 12.07 -2.32
CA PHE A 103 17.35 12.02 -3.74
C PHE A 103 16.36 12.77 -4.65
N LYS A 104 15.46 13.61 -4.09
CA LYS A 104 14.43 14.39 -4.82
C LYS A 104 13.64 13.55 -5.83
N THR A 105 13.40 12.28 -5.49
CA THR A 105 12.66 11.33 -6.33
C THR A 105 11.17 11.45 -6.07
N LYS A 106 10.31 11.23 -7.09
CA LYS A 106 8.85 11.26 -6.92
C LYS A 106 8.40 10.15 -5.96
N LYS A 107 8.08 10.50 -4.71
CA LYS A 107 7.57 9.59 -3.66
C LYS A 107 6.36 8.78 -4.09
N ASP A 108 5.50 9.37 -4.91
CA ASP A 108 4.26 8.73 -5.39
C ASP A 108 4.53 7.50 -6.27
N LEU A 109 5.72 7.38 -6.90
CA LEU A 109 6.09 6.17 -7.63
C LEU A 109 6.31 4.98 -6.68
N ILE A 110 6.93 5.23 -5.52
CA ILE A 110 7.19 4.21 -4.50
C ILE A 110 5.88 3.82 -3.83
N ARG A 111 5.03 4.80 -3.48
CA ARG A 111 3.70 4.56 -2.91
C ARG A 111 2.83 3.75 -3.86
N LYS A 112 2.82 4.09 -5.15
CA LYS A 112 2.08 3.34 -6.16
C LYS A 112 2.57 1.90 -6.27
N PHE A 113 3.89 1.69 -6.31
CA PHE A 113 4.45 0.34 -6.28
C PHE A 113 3.99 -0.44 -5.03
N TYR A 114 4.00 0.19 -3.86
CA TYR A 114 3.53 -0.43 -2.62
C TYR A 114 2.06 -0.85 -2.69
N ILE A 115 1.19 0.02 -3.20
CA ILE A 115 -0.24 -0.24 -3.35
C ILE A 115 -0.45 -1.40 -4.34
N ASP A 116 0.22 -1.39 -5.49
CA ASP A 116 0.13 -2.44 -6.50
C ASP A 116 0.62 -3.78 -5.94
N PHE A 117 1.74 -3.77 -5.21
CA PHE A 117 2.27 -4.96 -4.53
C PHE A 117 1.29 -5.49 -3.47
N ASN A 118 0.74 -4.62 -2.64
CA ASN A 118 -0.27 -4.99 -1.65
C ASN A 118 -1.51 -5.63 -2.30
N ASN A 119 -2.00 -5.06 -3.41
CA ASN A 119 -3.12 -5.62 -4.15
C ASN A 119 -2.80 -7.02 -4.70
N ILE A 120 -1.58 -7.24 -5.21
CA ILE A 120 -1.11 -8.56 -5.65
C ILE A 120 -1.12 -9.54 -4.46
N MET A 121 -0.61 -9.12 -3.30
CA MET A 121 -0.58 -9.94 -2.09
C MET A 121 -1.99 -10.35 -1.62
N VAL A 122 -2.93 -9.40 -1.62
CA VAL A 122 -4.34 -9.68 -1.24
C VAL A 122 -4.99 -10.64 -2.24
N ASN A 123 -4.78 -10.45 -3.54
CA ASN A 123 -5.30 -11.34 -4.58
C ASN A 123 -4.69 -12.75 -4.50
N ALA A 124 -3.39 -12.84 -4.20
CA ALA A 124 -2.69 -14.12 -4.04
C ALA A 124 -3.23 -14.98 -2.88
N LEU A 125 -3.95 -14.37 -1.91
CA LEU A 125 -4.66 -15.13 -0.87
C LEU A 125 -5.82 -15.95 -1.42
N GLY A 126 -6.33 -15.65 -2.61
CA GLY A 126 -7.40 -16.38 -3.30
C GLY A 126 -8.73 -16.42 -2.54
N ARG A 127 -8.92 -15.56 -1.53
CA ARG A 127 -10.11 -15.55 -0.68
C ARG A 127 -11.24 -14.79 -1.35
N LYS A 128 -12.43 -15.37 -1.31
CA LYS A 128 -13.68 -14.70 -1.65
C LYS A 128 -14.38 -14.24 -0.39
N TYR A 129 -15.16 -13.19 -0.50
CA TYR A 129 -15.82 -12.54 0.63
C TYR A 129 -17.30 -12.36 0.35
N SER A 130 -18.14 -12.64 1.35
CA SER A 130 -19.56 -12.28 1.29
C SER A 130 -19.72 -10.76 1.22
N PRO A 131 -20.65 -10.24 0.41
CA PRO A 131 -20.88 -8.80 0.25
C PRO A 131 -20.98 -8.02 1.56
N LYS A 132 -21.63 -8.60 2.57
CA LYS A 132 -21.78 -8.02 3.92
C LYS A 132 -20.45 -7.80 4.67
N ASN A 133 -19.39 -8.50 4.27
CA ASN A 133 -18.08 -8.42 4.89
C ASN A 133 -17.12 -7.50 4.13
N VAL A 134 -17.57 -6.89 3.03
CA VAL A 134 -16.78 -5.98 2.18
C VAL A 134 -17.26 -4.56 2.40
N LEU A 135 -16.32 -3.65 2.62
CA LEU A 135 -16.54 -2.22 2.73
C LEU A 135 -15.87 -1.49 1.57
N ILE A 136 -16.64 -0.70 0.81
CA ILE A 136 -16.09 0.27 -0.14
C ILE A 136 -15.91 1.59 0.60
N LEU A 137 -14.66 2.07 0.64
CA LEU A 137 -14.29 3.31 1.30
C LEU A 137 -13.87 4.35 0.27
N LEU A 138 -14.62 5.44 0.18
CA LEU A 138 -14.43 6.50 -0.81
C LEU A 138 -13.96 7.80 -0.15
N PRO A 139 -13.06 8.57 -0.78
CA PRO A 139 -12.67 9.87 -0.30
C PRO A 139 -13.72 10.92 -0.70
N HIS A 140 -13.91 11.93 0.14
CA HIS A 140 -14.84 13.03 -0.13
C HIS A 140 -14.49 13.80 -1.42
N CYS A 141 -13.20 13.84 -1.81
CA CYS A 141 -12.76 14.57 -3.01
C CYS A 141 -13.28 13.98 -4.35
N LEU A 142 -13.90 12.79 -4.34
CA LEU A 142 -14.66 12.26 -5.49
C LEU A 142 -15.99 12.99 -5.70
N GLN A 143 -16.52 13.63 -4.65
CA GLN A 143 -17.75 14.41 -4.76
C GLN A 143 -17.49 15.68 -5.55
N TYR A 144 -18.43 16.03 -6.44
CA TYR A 144 -18.39 17.32 -7.12
C TYR A 144 -18.41 18.46 -6.12
N SER A 145 -17.50 19.42 -6.24
CA SER A 145 -17.27 20.48 -5.24
C SER A 145 -18.48 21.36 -4.97
N GLU A 146 -19.32 21.60 -6.00
CA GLU A 146 -20.55 22.40 -5.89
C GLU A 146 -21.79 21.56 -5.54
N CYS A 147 -21.59 20.31 -5.10
CA CYS A 147 -22.70 19.46 -4.70
C CYS A 147 -23.21 19.86 -3.32
N GLY A 148 -24.44 20.37 -3.25
CA GLY A 148 -25.08 20.80 -2.00
C GLY A 148 -25.50 19.67 -1.05
N TYR A 149 -25.38 18.39 -1.46
CA TYR A 149 -25.80 17.25 -0.65
C TYR A 149 -24.69 16.74 0.25
N LYS A 150 -24.97 16.56 1.55
CA LYS A 150 -24.04 16.01 2.54
C LYS A 150 -24.04 14.47 2.49
N ILE A 151 -23.28 13.90 1.56
CA ILE A 151 -23.21 12.44 1.34
C ILE A 151 -22.26 11.73 2.30
N THR A 152 -21.39 12.44 3.00
CA THR A 152 -20.50 11.88 4.03
C THR A 152 -21.27 11.35 5.25
N ASN A 153 -22.42 11.96 5.58
CA ASN A 153 -23.26 11.51 6.68
C ASN A 153 -24.14 10.31 6.28
N ASN A 154 -24.66 10.37 5.05
CA ASN A 154 -25.51 9.31 4.50
C ASN A 154 -25.37 9.29 2.97
N THR A 155 -24.90 8.17 2.44
CA THR A 155 -24.73 7.95 0.99
C THR A 155 -26.04 8.02 0.20
N ASN A 156 -27.19 7.74 0.85
CA ASN A 156 -28.53 7.84 0.24
C ASN A 156 -28.92 9.29 -0.12
N ASN A 157 -28.23 10.30 0.43
CA ASN A 157 -28.43 11.68 0.04
C ASN A 157 -27.98 11.97 -1.40
N CYS A 158 -27.20 11.07 -2.02
CA CYS A 158 -26.72 11.22 -3.40
C CYS A 158 -27.87 11.12 -4.39
N LYS A 159 -28.08 12.16 -5.19
CA LYS A 159 -29.11 12.21 -6.25
C LYS A 159 -28.68 11.52 -7.55
N ARG A 160 -27.47 10.96 -7.62
CA ARG A 160 -26.93 10.25 -8.80
C ARG A 160 -27.02 11.07 -10.09
N CYS A 161 -26.76 12.35 -9.97
CA CYS A 161 -26.95 13.33 -11.05
C CYS A 161 -25.90 13.24 -12.18
N GLY A 162 -24.94 12.32 -12.10
CA GLY A 162 -23.88 12.11 -13.13
C GLY A 162 -22.73 13.13 -13.12
N ARG A 163 -22.74 14.14 -12.21
CA ARG A 163 -21.66 15.15 -12.15
C ARG A 163 -20.35 14.62 -11.57
N CYS A 164 -20.38 13.47 -10.89
CA CYS A 164 -19.20 12.80 -10.32
C CYS A 164 -19.41 11.28 -10.33
N THR A 165 -18.33 10.54 -10.15
CA THR A 165 -18.33 9.06 -10.21
C THR A 165 -19.01 8.36 -9.02
N ILE A 166 -19.36 9.10 -7.95
CA ILE A 166 -19.97 8.52 -6.75
C ILE A 166 -21.32 7.86 -7.07
N GLY A 167 -22.15 8.49 -7.92
CA GLY A 167 -23.45 7.93 -8.29
C GLY A 167 -23.35 6.54 -8.91
N ASP A 168 -22.41 6.35 -9.83
CA ASP A 168 -22.17 5.07 -10.51
C ASP A 168 -21.55 4.02 -9.58
N ILE A 169 -20.70 4.45 -8.66
CA ILE A 169 -20.14 3.57 -7.62
C ILE A 169 -21.25 3.07 -6.70
N LEU A 170 -22.12 3.95 -6.23
CA LEU A 170 -23.25 3.58 -5.38
C LEU A 170 -24.20 2.59 -6.08
N LYS A 171 -24.55 2.85 -7.35
CA LYS A 171 -25.36 1.93 -8.17
C LYS A 171 -24.69 0.56 -8.30
N THR A 172 -23.38 0.55 -8.52
CA THR A 172 -22.60 -0.69 -8.64
C THR A 172 -22.57 -1.48 -7.34
N ALA A 173 -22.41 -0.80 -6.22
CA ALA A 173 -22.37 -1.41 -4.89
C ALA A 173 -23.73 -1.95 -4.44
N GLU A 174 -24.81 -1.21 -4.70
CA GLU A 174 -26.18 -1.65 -4.41
C GLU A 174 -26.54 -2.92 -5.16
N GLY A 175 -26.23 -3.01 -6.46
CA GLY A 175 -26.45 -4.22 -7.25
C GLY A 175 -25.73 -5.45 -6.70
N ARG A 176 -24.66 -5.26 -5.91
CA ARG A 176 -23.87 -6.31 -5.26
C ARG A 176 -24.10 -6.41 -3.75
N ARG A 177 -24.96 -5.57 -3.17
CA ARG A 177 -25.24 -5.49 -1.72
C ARG A 177 -23.99 -5.21 -0.87
N VAL A 178 -23.06 -4.40 -1.37
CA VAL A 178 -21.83 -4.01 -0.68
C VAL A 178 -22.01 -2.65 -0.03
N GLU A 179 -21.55 -2.53 1.22
CA GLU A 179 -21.61 -1.29 1.98
C GLU A 179 -20.63 -0.25 1.44
N VAL A 180 -21.07 1.00 1.29
CA VAL A 180 -20.26 2.13 0.84
C VAL A 180 -20.25 3.22 1.90
N ARG A 181 -19.08 3.72 2.23
CA ARG A 181 -18.89 4.87 3.12
C ARG A 181 -17.98 5.91 2.48
N ILE A 182 -18.32 7.18 2.69
CA ILE A 182 -17.54 8.32 2.20
C ILE A 182 -16.91 8.99 3.40
N VAL A 183 -15.58 9.21 3.33
CA VAL A 183 -14.79 9.75 4.44
C VAL A 183 -14.06 11.01 4.05
N THR A 184 -13.91 11.90 5.02
CA THR A 184 -13.19 13.17 4.87
C THR A 184 -11.70 13.06 5.24
N GLY A 185 -11.27 11.91 5.76
CA GLY A 185 -9.87 11.67 6.14
C GLY A 185 -9.67 10.39 6.96
N GLY A 186 -8.43 10.14 7.34
CA GLY A 186 -8.01 8.89 8.00
C GLY A 186 -8.69 8.61 9.35
N THR A 187 -8.99 9.64 10.14
CA THR A 187 -9.70 9.46 11.44
C THR A 187 -11.13 8.97 11.23
N ALA A 188 -11.86 9.56 10.29
CA ALA A 188 -13.20 9.11 9.93
C ALA A 188 -13.18 7.67 9.39
N ALA A 189 -12.20 7.35 8.53
CA ALA A 189 -12.02 6.00 8.01
C ALA A 189 -11.79 4.97 9.12
N ARG A 190 -10.89 5.25 10.08
CA ARG A 190 -10.62 4.36 11.22
C ARG A 190 -11.87 4.12 12.09
N ASN A 191 -12.68 5.16 12.33
CA ASN A 191 -13.90 5.03 13.13
C ASN A 191 -14.91 4.11 12.43
N ILE A 192 -15.14 4.30 11.13
CA ILE A 192 -16.05 3.46 10.33
C ILE A 192 -15.56 2.00 10.30
N ILE A 193 -14.25 1.78 10.14
CA ILE A 193 -13.66 0.43 10.12
C ILE A 193 -13.85 -0.25 11.50
N LYS A 194 -13.70 0.48 12.60
CA LYS A 194 -13.93 -0.05 13.96
C LYS A 194 -15.41 -0.39 14.21
N GLU A 195 -16.31 0.41 13.66
CA GLU A 195 -17.76 0.21 13.77
C GLU A 195 -18.23 -0.99 12.96
N LEU A 196 -17.92 -1.02 11.65
CA LEU A 196 -18.40 -2.02 10.71
C LEU A 196 -17.61 -3.34 10.73
N ARG A 197 -16.36 -3.33 11.20
CA ARG A 197 -15.46 -4.48 11.29
C ARG A 197 -15.45 -5.34 10.02
N PRO A 198 -15.20 -4.74 8.84
CA PRO A 198 -15.21 -5.48 7.58
C PRO A 198 -14.08 -6.51 7.54
N ARG A 199 -14.26 -7.57 6.75
CA ARG A 199 -13.21 -8.57 6.50
C ARG A 199 -12.32 -8.21 5.30
N LEU A 200 -12.80 -7.33 4.42
CA LEU A 200 -12.05 -6.74 3.32
C LEU A 200 -12.46 -5.30 3.11
N ILE A 201 -11.51 -4.45 2.75
CA ILE A 201 -11.77 -3.07 2.38
C ILE A 201 -11.34 -2.85 0.93
N LEU A 202 -12.24 -2.33 0.09
CA LEU A 202 -11.93 -1.78 -1.22
C LEU A 202 -11.85 -0.25 -1.07
N ALA A 203 -10.65 0.28 -0.97
CA ALA A 203 -10.40 1.69 -0.70
C ALA A 203 -10.03 2.46 -1.97
N VAL A 204 -10.69 3.58 -2.20
CA VAL A 204 -10.31 4.55 -3.22
C VAL A 204 -9.68 5.75 -2.53
N ALA A 205 -8.49 6.18 -2.91
CA ALA A 205 -7.87 7.43 -2.46
C ALA A 205 -6.62 7.76 -3.29
N CYS A 206 -5.94 8.85 -2.95
CA CYS A 206 -4.62 9.18 -3.52
C CYS A 206 -3.53 8.23 -2.97
N GLU A 207 -2.38 8.18 -3.63
CA GLU A 207 -1.26 7.30 -3.28
C GLU A 207 -0.82 7.46 -1.82
N ARG A 208 -0.82 8.70 -1.30
CA ARG A 208 -0.42 9.01 0.07
C ARG A 208 -1.40 8.41 1.08
N ASP A 209 -2.67 8.65 0.88
CA ASP A 209 -3.72 8.25 1.83
C ASP A 209 -3.94 6.73 1.79
N LEU A 210 -3.87 6.10 0.60
CA LEU A 210 -3.91 4.64 0.47
C LEU A 210 -2.73 3.98 1.18
N THR A 211 -1.51 4.50 0.98
CA THR A 211 -0.32 3.95 1.63
C THR A 211 -0.44 4.00 3.14
N SER A 212 -0.83 5.16 3.69
CA SER A 212 -1.06 5.29 5.14
C SER A 212 -2.19 4.38 5.63
N GLY A 213 -3.32 4.34 4.92
CA GLY A 213 -4.48 3.54 5.28
C GLY A 213 -4.18 2.04 5.31
N ILE A 214 -3.45 1.51 4.31
CA ILE A 214 -3.04 0.11 4.26
C ILE A 214 -2.15 -0.26 5.46
N VAL A 215 -1.21 0.62 5.81
CA VAL A 215 -0.33 0.41 6.98
C VAL A 215 -1.12 0.46 8.28
N ASP A 216 -2.02 1.44 8.44
CA ASP A 216 -2.79 1.68 9.67
C ASP A 216 -3.78 0.55 10.00
N VAL A 217 -4.46 0.02 8.98
CA VAL A 217 -5.47 -1.04 9.17
C VAL A 217 -4.85 -2.38 9.54
N GLY A 218 -3.62 -2.63 9.13
CA GLY A 218 -2.75 -3.72 9.58
C GLY A 218 -3.23 -5.14 9.27
N LYS A 219 -4.31 -5.62 9.91
CA LYS A 219 -4.77 -7.02 9.83
C LYS A 219 -5.87 -7.26 8.80
N ILE A 220 -6.65 -6.24 8.43
CA ILE A 220 -7.71 -6.35 7.45
C ILE A 220 -7.11 -6.18 6.06
N PRO A 221 -7.30 -7.12 5.11
CA PRO A 221 -6.84 -6.94 3.75
C PRO A 221 -7.50 -5.72 3.10
N VAL A 222 -6.69 -4.92 2.42
CA VAL A 222 -7.14 -3.72 1.71
C VAL A 222 -6.75 -3.84 0.26
N ILE A 223 -7.70 -3.65 -0.65
CA ILE A 223 -7.43 -3.44 -2.07
C ILE A 223 -7.52 -1.94 -2.32
N GLY A 224 -6.41 -1.34 -2.73
CA GLY A 224 -6.31 0.09 -3.00
C GLY A 224 -6.50 0.41 -4.48
N LEU A 225 -7.42 1.33 -4.78
CA LEU A 225 -7.61 1.91 -6.11
C LEU A 225 -7.22 3.38 -6.07
N ILE A 226 -6.23 3.75 -6.86
CA ILE A 226 -5.75 5.13 -6.90
C ILE A 226 -6.71 5.96 -7.74
N ASN A 227 -7.19 7.09 -7.18
CA ASN A 227 -8.03 8.05 -7.89
C ASN A 227 -7.22 8.90 -8.88
N ASP A 228 -7.85 9.28 -9.98
CA ASP A 228 -7.31 10.22 -10.94
C ASP A 228 -7.59 11.66 -10.45
N ARG A 229 -6.63 12.56 -10.68
CA ARG A 229 -6.66 13.94 -10.19
C ARG A 229 -6.52 14.93 -11.34
N PRO A 230 -7.50 15.00 -12.27
CA PRO A 230 -7.42 15.86 -13.45
C PRO A 230 -7.35 17.34 -13.10
N ASN A 231 -7.98 17.74 -11.99
CA ASN A 231 -8.07 19.13 -11.54
C ASN A 231 -7.10 19.46 -10.39
N GLY A 232 -6.08 18.62 -10.17
CA GLY A 232 -5.15 18.79 -9.05
C GLY A 232 -5.52 17.96 -7.81
N PRO A 233 -4.79 18.13 -6.71
CA PRO A 233 -4.98 17.32 -5.50
C PRO A 233 -6.29 17.69 -4.79
N CYS A 234 -7.00 16.67 -4.28
CA CYS A 234 -8.18 16.80 -3.41
C CYS A 234 -9.36 17.59 -4.00
N TYR A 235 -9.46 17.77 -5.33
CA TYR A 235 -10.50 18.55 -5.97
C TYR A 235 -11.08 17.83 -7.19
N ASN A 236 -12.39 17.56 -7.16
CA ASN A 236 -13.14 16.90 -8.24
C ASN A 236 -12.36 15.72 -8.86
N THR A 237 -11.88 14.84 -7.99
CA THR A 237 -11.15 13.65 -8.41
C THR A 237 -12.11 12.62 -9.00
N CYS A 238 -11.61 11.68 -9.77
CA CYS A 238 -12.43 10.64 -10.38
C CYS A 238 -11.76 9.27 -10.32
N ILE A 239 -12.51 8.24 -10.65
CA ILE A 239 -12.01 6.87 -10.77
C ILE A 239 -12.68 6.18 -11.96
N ASN A 240 -11.97 5.27 -12.60
CA ASN A 240 -12.58 4.38 -13.57
C ASN A 240 -13.46 3.35 -12.84
N VAL A 241 -14.79 3.50 -12.98
CA VAL A 241 -15.78 2.65 -12.31
C VAL A 241 -15.74 1.21 -12.81
N ASP A 242 -15.32 0.95 -14.04
CA ASP A 242 -15.23 -0.41 -14.58
C ASP A 242 -14.10 -1.20 -13.91
N ILE A 243 -13.00 -0.53 -13.54
CA ILE A 243 -11.94 -1.15 -12.73
C ILE A 243 -12.48 -1.52 -11.35
N LEU A 244 -13.29 -0.65 -10.74
CA LEU A 244 -13.91 -0.93 -9.44
C LEU A 244 -14.88 -2.12 -9.53
N LYS A 245 -15.71 -2.19 -10.58
CA LYS A 245 -16.61 -3.33 -10.84
C LYS A 245 -15.83 -4.62 -10.98
N GLN A 246 -14.80 -4.63 -11.83
CA GLN A 246 -13.95 -5.80 -12.04
C GLN A 246 -13.35 -6.29 -10.72
N ARG A 247 -12.85 -5.38 -9.88
CA ARG A 247 -12.28 -5.74 -8.57
C ARG A 247 -13.32 -6.31 -7.62
N LEU A 248 -14.54 -5.78 -7.62
CA LEU A 248 -15.64 -6.35 -6.84
C LEU A 248 -15.98 -7.77 -7.30
N ASP A 249 -16.07 -8.01 -8.61
CA ASP A 249 -16.37 -9.33 -9.15
C ASP A 249 -15.24 -10.35 -8.88
N GLU A 250 -13.98 -9.87 -8.80
CA GLU A 250 -12.83 -10.71 -8.44
C GLU A 250 -12.83 -11.12 -6.96
N ILE A 251 -13.42 -10.36 -6.04
CA ILE A 251 -13.33 -10.58 -4.60
C ILE A 251 -14.61 -11.09 -3.95
N LEU A 252 -15.76 -10.88 -4.57
CA LEU A 252 -17.04 -11.32 -4.04
C LEU A 252 -17.27 -12.81 -4.32
N GLU A 253 -18.00 -13.44 -3.39
CA GLU A 253 -18.61 -14.75 -3.61
C GLU A 253 -19.68 -14.63 -4.70
N PRO A 254 -19.84 -15.66 -5.56
CA PRO A 254 -20.86 -15.67 -6.59
C PRO A 254 -22.28 -15.63 -6.03
#